data_b8597f1a294347fe3697e5d13cf52593
#
_entry.id   b8597f1a294347fe3697e5d13cf52593
#
_cell.length_a   1.000
_cell.length_b   1.000
_cell.length_c   1.000
_cell.angle_alpha   90.00
_cell.angle_beta   90.00
_cell.angle_gamma   90.00
#
_symmetry.space_group_name_H-M   'P 1'
#
loop_
_entity.id
_entity.type
_entity.pdbx_description
1 polymer ?
#
loop_
_entity_poly.entity_id
_entity_poly.type
_entity_poly.pdbx_seq_one_letter_code
_entity_poly.pdbx_strand_id
1 'polypeptide(L)'
;DYSLFAEFGPNFDQPSRIERSRWEYFLFTELPELSACGVAAVLPESMRRIEKPEIVLTAAAPGNARMQKRLATQGMLNAAALADFRWEIAVGDERMTLAELRARINQEGELLSSGSALFHLTKEDLDRLVAEWAEAQKKELSNWDKLRALLSGSANGRRVEAAEALLERIRESAAVKELPPPVELNAVLRPYQIRGFSWLVQN
;
A
#
# COMPACT_ATOMS: atom_id res chain seq x y z
N ASP A 1 4.46 -5.34 41.22
CA ASP A 1 5.21 -6.57 40.83
C ASP A 1 5.19 -6.67 39.31
N TYR A 2 6.23 -6.14 38.68
CA TYR A 2 6.40 -6.27 37.25
C TYR A 2 6.98 -7.65 36.96
N SER A 3 6.16 -8.51 36.42
CA SER A 3 6.43 -9.95 36.31
C SER A 3 7.67 -10.30 35.49
N LEU A 4 8.01 -9.46 34.50
CA LEU A 4 9.16 -9.68 33.65
C LEU A 4 10.48 -9.46 34.39
N PHE A 5 10.56 -8.45 35.24
CA PHE A 5 11.75 -8.17 36.05
C PHE A 5 11.94 -9.17 37.23
N ALA A 6 10.84 -9.72 37.72
CA ALA A 6 10.90 -10.74 38.79
C ALA A 6 11.50 -12.07 38.30
N GLU A 7 11.36 -12.39 37.02
CA GLU A 7 11.93 -13.61 36.43
C GLU A 7 13.45 -13.52 36.17
N PHE A 8 14.00 -12.33 35.92
CA PHE A 8 15.41 -12.20 35.54
C PHE A 8 16.35 -12.14 36.72
N GLY A 9 15.88 -11.96 37.95
CA GLY A 9 16.76 -11.85 39.13
C GLY A 9 17.81 -10.73 39.00
N PRO A 10 18.81 -10.67 39.86
CA PRO A 10 19.79 -9.59 39.84
C PRO A 10 20.89 -9.72 38.75
N ASN A 11 20.87 -10.75 37.91
CA ASN A 11 21.87 -10.98 36.86
C ASN A 11 21.39 -10.48 35.51
N PHE A 12 21.46 -9.17 35.27
CA PHE A 12 21.11 -8.53 34.00
C PHE A 12 22.20 -8.66 32.89
N ASP A 13 23.31 -9.30 33.18
CA ASP A 13 24.45 -9.34 32.25
C ASP A 13 24.37 -10.42 31.17
N GLN A 14 23.33 -11.27 31.17
CA GLN A 14 23.17 -12.30 30.16
C GLN A 14 21.87 -12.10 29.36
N PRO A 15 21.95 -12.16 28.01
CA PRO A 15 20.76 -12.09 27.19
C PRO A 15 19.87 -13.30 27.45
N SER A 16 18.63 -13.06 27.86
CA SER A 16 17.62 -14.08 28.10
C SER A 16 16.62 -14.12 26.99
N ARG A 17 16.17 -15.32 26.58
CA ARG A 17 15.05 -15.48 25.63
C ARG A 17 13.75 -15.30 26.37
N ILE A 18 12.94 -14.39 25.90
CA ILE A 18 11.59 -14.13 26.39
C ILE A 18 10.59 -14.72 25.39
N GLU A 19 9.57 -15.40 25.88
CA GLU A 19 8.47 -15.85 25.03
C GLU A 19 7.73 -14.66 24.44
N ARG A 20 7.21 -14.84 23.20
CA ARG A 20 6.58 -13.77 22.43
C ARG A 20 5.37 -13.17 23.16
N SER A 21 4.47 -14.00 23.70
CA SER A 21 3.30 -13.57 24.49
C SER A 21 3.67 -12.70 25.68
N ARG A 22 4.77 -13.07 26.34
CA ARG A 22 5.32 -12.33 27.47
C ARG A 22 5.86 -10.97 27.05
N TRP A 23 6.51 -10.94 25.90
CA TRP A 23 7.05 -9.74 25.31
C TRP A 23 5.95 -8.76 24.86
N GLU A 24 4.85 -9.27 24.31
CA GLU A 24 3.65 -8.48 23.98
C GLU A 24 3.07 -7.82 25.22
N TYR A 25 2.86 -8.59 26.28
CA TYR A 25 2.35 -8.06 27.55
C TYR A 25 3.26 -6.98 28.13
N PHE A 26 4.58 -7.20 28.11
CA PHE A 26 5.54 -6.20 28.56
C PHE A 26 5.45 -4.90 27.75
N LEU A 27 5.47 -4.97 26.43
CA LEU A 27 5.48 -3.79 25.57
C LEU A 27 4.20 -2.95 25.68
N PHE A 28 3.06 -3.61 25.81
CA PHE A 28 1.76 -2.92 25.75
C PHE A 28 1.11 -2.66 27.11
N THR A 29 1.56 -3.35 28.15
CA THR A 29 0.99 -3.19 29.48
C THR A 29 2.02 -2.64 30.47
N GLU A 30 3.15 -3.33 30.65
CA GLU A 30 4.11 -2.96 31.69
C GLU A 30 4.97 -1.74 31.31
N LEU A 31 5.43 -1.65 30.07
CA LEU A 31 6.30 -0.56 29.62
C LEU A 31 5.67 0.83 29.70
N PRO A 32 4.40 1.05 29.33
CA PRO A 32 3.72 2.33 29.54
C PRO A 32 3.64 2.72 31.03
N GLU A 33 3.36 1.78 31.91
CA GLU A 33 3.32 2.02 33.36
C GLU A 33 4.69 2.35 33.92
N LEU A 34 5.73 1.63 33.51
CA LEU A 34 7.12 1.91 33.87
C LEU A 34 7.55 3.30 33.40
N SER A 35 7.16 3.67 32.18
CA SER A 35 7.44 5.00 31.63
C SER A 35 6.74 6.10 32.40
N ALA A 36 5.52 5.87 32.86
CA ALA A 36 4.79 6.80 33.74
C ALA A 36 5.45 6.95 35.11
N CYS A 37 6.16 5.91 35.57
CA CYS A 37 6.97 5.95 36.79
C CYS A 37 8.39 6.56 36.59
N GLY A 38 8.70 7.06 35.40
CA GLY A 38 9.97 7.69 35.08
C GLY A 38 11.10 6.72 34.68
N VAL A 39 10.76 5.45 34.39
CA VAL A 39 11.73 4.47 33.89
C VAL A 39 11.89 4.66 32.38
N ALA A 40 13.11 4.99 31.94
CA ALA A 40 13.43 5.09 30.52
C ALA A 40 13.82 3.71 29.96
N ALA A 41 13.03 3.21 29.00
CA ALA A 41 13.36 2.00 28.27
C ALA A 41 14.10 2.33 26.97
N VAL A 42 15.20 1.66 26.71
CA VAL A 42 15.92 1.74 25.43
C VAL A 42 15.49 0.56 24.59
N LEU A 43 14.55 0.81 23.67
CA LEU A 43 14.10 -0.19 22.72
C LEU A 43 14.93 -0.14 21.42
N PRO A 44 15.19 -1.29 20.78
CA PRO A 44 15.72 -1.32 19.42
C PRO A 44 14.87 -0.47 18.47
N GLU A 45 15.47 0.06 17.42
CA GLU A 45 14.77 0.94 16.47
C GLU A 45 13.56 0.26 15.84
N SER A 46 13.66 -1.04 15.56
CA SER A 46 12.56 -1.89 15.07
C SER A 46 11.35 -1.97 16.01
N MET A 47 11.55 -1.71 17.31
CA MET A 47 10.48 -1.77 18.33
C MET A 47 9.95 -0.38 18.71
N ARG A 48 10.56 0.69 18.21
CA ARG A 48 10.13 2.07 18.48
C ARG A 48 8.97 2.50 17.60
N ARG A 49 8.77 1.83 16.46
CA ARG A 49 7.70 2.12 15.52
C ARG A 49 6.69 0.97 15.56
N ILE A 50 5.58 1.22 16.22
CA ILE A 50 4.40 0.37 16.13
C ILE A 50 3.51 1.01 15.07
N GLU A 51 3.41 0.37 13.93
CA GLU A 51 2.59 0.83 12.81
C GLU A 51 1.27 0.04 12.79
N LYS A 52 0.26 0.61 12.14
CA LYS A 52 -1.01 -0.10 11.91
C LYS A 52 -1.05 -0.56 10.47
N PRO A 53 -1.56 -1.78 10.21
CA PRO A 53 -1.83 -2.21 8.85
C PRO A 53 -2.78 -1.25 8.14
N GLU A 54 -2.51 -0.97 6.87
CA GLU A 54 -3.32 -0.10 6.03
C GLU A 54 -3.85 -0.85 4.82
N ILE A 55 -5.09 -0.55 4.42
CA ILE A 55 -5.61 -1.02 3.13
C ILE A 55 -5.09 -0.08 2.05
N VAL A 56 -4.40 -0.64 1.09
CA VAL A 56 -3.82 0.07 -0.05
C VAL A 56 -4.38 -0.49 -1.36
N LEU A 57 -4.40 0.34 -2.38
CA LEU A 57 -4.69 -0.09 -3.74
C LEU A 57 -3.38 -0.21 -4.49
N THR A 58 -2.94 -1.41 -4.79
CA THR A 58 -1.75 -1.63 -5.61
C THR A 58 -2.10 -1.63 -7.09
N ALA A 59 -1.25 -1.07 -7.91
CA ALA A 59 -1.40 -1.03 -9.35
C ALA A 59 -0.10 -1.47 -10.03
N ALA A 60 -0.18 -2.47 -10.89
CA ALA A 60 0.94 -3.00 -11.62
C ALA A 60 0.66 -3.07 -13.12
N ALA A 61 1.72 -3.16 -13.91
CA ALA A 61 1.58 -3.51 -15.31
C ALA A 61 1.03 -4.95 -15.43
N PRO A 62 0.16 -5.21 -16.42
CA PRO A 62 -0.44 -6.53 -16.59
C PRO A 62 0.63 -7.60 -16.78
N GLY A 63 0.47 -8.75 -16.11
CA GLY A 63 1.44 -9.85 -16.18
C GLY A 63 1.54 -10.55 -17.55
N ASN A 64 0.56 -10.31 -18.43
CA ASN A 64 0.49 -10.93 -19.77
C ASN A 64 1.27 -10.09 -20.80
N ALA A 65 2.23 -10.69 -21.49
CA ALA A 65 3.07 -10.04 -22.51
C ALA A 65 2.27 -9.35 -23.63
N ARG A 66 1.13 -9.92 -24.05
CA ARG A 66 0.23 -9.31 -25.04
C ARG A 66 -0.41 -8.03 -24.51
N MET A 67 -0.82 -8.01 -23.23
CA MET A 67 -1.38 -6.84 -22.58
C MET A 67 -0.31 -5.77 -22.30
N GLN A 68 0.90 -6.17 -21.95
CA GLN A 68 2.04 -5.24 -21.81
C GLN A 68 2.36 -4.55 -23.15
N LYS A 69 2.34 -5.28 -24.27
CA LYS A 69 2.52 -4.70 -25.60
C LYS A 69 1.39 -3.71 -25.94
N ARG A 70 0.15 -4.03 -25.58
CA ARG A 70 -0.99 -3.10 -25.74
C ARG A 70 -0.82 -1.85 -24.87
N LEU A 71 -0.42 -2.03 -23.62
CA LEU A 71 -0.14 -0.91 -22.71
C LEU A 71 0.86 0.10 -23.33
N ALA A 72 1.86 -0.42 -24.04
CA ALA A 72 2.89 0.39 -24.69
C ALA A 72 2.39 1.28 -25.84
N THR A 73 1.24 0.95 -26.43
CA THR A 73 0.69 1.62 -27.63
C THR A 73 -0.63 2.34 -27.40
N GLN A 74 -1.16 2.28 -26.17
CA GLN A 74 -2.45 2.88 -25.84
C GLN A 74 -2.26 4.27 -25.23
N GLY A 75 -3.27 5.11 -25.36
CA GLY A 75 -3.33 6.38 -24.67
C GLY A 75 -3.49 6.21 -23.15
N MET A 76 -3.34 7.31 -22.42
CA MET A 76 -3.26 7.35 -20.97
C MET A 76 -4.48 6.68 -20.29
N LEU A 77 -5.70 6.94 -20.75
CA LEU A 77 -6.91 6.36 -20.18
C LEU A 77 -6.98 4.84 -20.40
N ASN A 78 -6.62 4.39 -21.59
CA ASN A 78 -6.58 2.97 -21.93
C ASN A 78 -5.42 2.26 -21.22
N ALA A 79 -4.28 2.94 -21.02
CA ALA A 79 -3.19 2.43 -20.23
C ALA A 79 -3.60 2.18 -18.78
N ALA A 80 -4.32 3.11 -18.16
CA ALA A 80 -4.88 2.93 -16.82
C ALA A 80 -5.93 1.79 -16.77
N ALA A 81 -6.73 1.62 -17.83
CA ALA A 81 -7.70 0.53 -17.92
C ALA A 81 -7.05 -0.86 -18.01
N LEU A 82 -5.87 -0.95 -18.61
CA LEU A 82 -5.12 -2.19 -18.73
C LEU A 82 -4.28 -2.54 -17.50
N ALA A 83 -4.06 -1.61 -16.59
CA ALA A 83 -3.33 -1.85 -15.36
C ALA A 83 -4.08 -2.84 -14.45
N ASP A 84 -3.34 -3.69 -13.77
CA ASP A 84 -3.86 -4.64 -12.79
C ASP A 84 -3.95 -3.95 -11.42
N PHE A 85 -5.18 -3.73 -10.96
CA PHE A 85 -5.46 -3.10 -9.66
C PHE A 85 -5.91 -4.14 -8.66
N ARG A 86 -5.28 -4.13 -7.50
CA ARG A 86 -5.62 -5.05 -6.40
C ARG A 86 -5.69 -4.30 -5.09
N TRP A 87 -6.70 -4.61 -4.29
CA TRP A 87 -6.71 -4.21 -2.90
C TRP A 87 -5.79 -5.15 -2.11
N GLU A 88 -4.89 -4.59 -1.35
CA GLU A 88 -3.95 -5.33 -0.49
C GLU A 88 -3.84 -4.65 0.86
N ILE A 89 -3.34 -5.37 1.84
CA ILE A 89 -3.05 -4.84 3.16
C ILE A 89 -1.54 -4.65 3.23
N ALA A 90 -1.15 -3.42 3.49
CA ALA A 90 0.23 -3.05 3.74
C ALA A 90 0.56 -3.28 5.22
N VAL A 91 1.56 -4.11 5.47
CA VAL A 91 2.16 -4.35 6.78
C VAL A 91 3.64 -4.04 6.64
N GLY A 92 4.03 -2.81 6.91
CA GLY A 92 5.36 -2.31 6.56
C GLY A 92 5.61 -2.35 5.06
N ASP A 93 6.69 -3.01 4.68
CA ASP A 93 7.06 -3.18 3.27
C ASP A 93 6.36 -4.38 2.60
N GLU A 94 5.69 -5.21 3.38
CA GLU A 94 4.98 -6.37 2.87
C GLU A 94 3.57 -6.00 2.39
N ARG A 95 3.12 -6.70 1.34
CA ARG A 95 1.77 -6.60 0.80
C ARG A 95 1.14 -7.97 0.82
N MET A 96 -0.08 -8.05 1.36
CA MET A 96 -0.76 -9.33 1.53
C MET A 96 -2.28 -9.17 1.39
N THR A 97 -2.94 -10.26 1.12
CA THR A 97 -4.40 -10.34 1.14
C THR A 97 -4.93 -10.42 2.56
N LEU A 98 -6.21 -10.14 2.74
CA LEU A 98 -6.88 -10.31 4.04
C LEU A 98 -6.79 -11.75 4.57
N ALA A 99 -6.82 -12.75 3.65
CA ALA A 99 -6.71 -14.16 4.03
C ALA A 99 -5.30 -14.50 4.56
N GLU A 100 -4.26 -13.99 3.91
CA GLU A 100 -2.87 -14.15 4.35
C GLU A 100 -2.63 -13.46 5.70
N LEU A 101 -3.15 -12.24 5.89
CA LEU A 101 -3.06 -11.55 7.18
C LEU A 101 -3.71 -12.36 8.30
N ARG A 102 -4.92 -12.88 8.08
CA ARG A 102 -5.60 -13.74 9.06
C ARG A 102 -4.82 -15.00 9.39
N ALA A 103 -4.28 -15.67 8.37
CA ALA A 103 -3.47 -16.85 8.57
C ALA A 103 -2.22 -16.53 9.41
N ARG A 104 -1.60 -15.38 9.14
CA ARG A 104 -0.41 -14.93 9.87
C ARG A 104 -0.71 -14.59 11.33
N ILE A 105 -1.82 -13.88 11.61
CA ILE A 105 -2.27 -13.61 12.99
C ILE A 105 -2.54 -14.91 13.75
N ASN A 106 -3.17 -15.89 13.13
CA ASN A 106 -3.42 -17.18 13.75
C ASN A 106 -2.13 -17.95 14.07
N GLN A 107 -1.07 -17.75 13.32
CA GLN A 107 0.23 -18.41 13.52
C GLN A 107 1.15 -17.64 14.47
N GLU A 108 1.18 -16.33 14.35
CA GLU A 108 2.15 -15.47 15.02
C GLU A 108 1.57 -14.68 16.21
N GLY A 109 0.24 -14.64 16.38
CA GLY A 109 -0.43 -13.83 17.39
C GLY A 109 -0.70 -12.40 16.92
N GLU A 110 -1.07 -11.52 17.86
CA GLU A 110 -1.48 -10.13 17.59
C GLU A 110 -0.30 -9.21 17.25
N LEU A 111 0.93 -9.61 17.61
CA LEU A 111 2.15 -8.85 17.30
C LEU A 111 2.82 -9.43 16.06
N LEU A 112 2.77 -8.71 14.96
CA LEU A 112 3.39 -9.09 13.69
C LEU A 112 4.70 -8.31 13.49
N SER A 113 5.66 -8.93 12.83
CA SER A 113 6.90 -8.27 12.42
C SER A 113 7.03 -8.27 10.91
N SER A 114 7.36 -7.13 10.32
CA SER A 114 7.66 -7.01 8.90
C SER A 114 8.88 -6.10 8.73
N GLY A 115 9.98 -6.68 8.25
CA GLY A 115 11.24 -5.96 8.14
C GLY A 115 11.70 -5.41 9.49
N SER A 116 11.81 -4.10 9.59
CA SER A 116 12.22 -3.39 10.80
C SER A 116 11.05 -2.82 11.63
N ALA A 117 9.81 -3.07 11.25
CA ALA A 117 8.63 -2.56 11.93
C ALA A 117 7.87 -3.66 12.67
N LEU A 118 7.25 -3.27 13.80
CA LEU A 118 6.31 -4.09 14.54
C LEU A 118 4.89 -3.56 14.34
N PHE A 119 3.95 -4.47 14.25
CA PHE A 119 2.53 -4.18 14.09
C PHE A 119 1.77 -4.92 15.18
N HIS A 120 1.03 -4.18 15.97
CA HIS A 120 0.11 -4.75 16.93
C HIS A 120 -1.31 -4.65 16.37
N LEU A 121 -1.95 -5.80 16.19
CA LEU A 121 -3.28 -5.90 15.61
C LEU A 121 -4.17 -6.68 16.56
N THR A 122 -4.97 -5.96 17.33
CA THR A 122 -5.97 -6.57 18.21
C THR A 122 -7.13 -7.18 17.39
N LYS A 123 -7.93 -8.00 18.04
CA LYS A 123 -9.12 -8.57 17.40
C LYS A 123 -10.08 -7.48 16.90
N GLU A 124 -10.26 -6.41 17.66
CA GLU A 124 -11.08 -5.26 17.30
C GLU A 124 -10.52 -4.53 16.09
N ASP A 125 -9.19 -4.39 15.99
CA ASP A 125 -8.54 -3.79 14.84
C ASP A 125 -8.71 -4.67 13.59
N LEU A 126 -8.63 -5.98 13.74
CA LEU A 126 -8.88 -6.93 12.65
C LEU A 126 -10.32 -6.86 12.16
N ASP A 127 -11.30 -6.82 13.06
CA ASP A 127 -12.72 -6.73 12.70
C ASP A 127 -13.01 -5.41 11.97
N ARG A 128 -12.40 -4.31 12.41
CA ARG A 128 -12.47 -3.00 11.72
C ARG A 128 -11.86 -3.09 10.33
N LEU A 129 -10.66 -3.66 10.22
CA LEU A 129 -9.97 -3.83 8.95
C LEU A 129 -10.78 -4.67 7.96
N VAL A 130 -11.45 -5.72 8.44
CA VAL A 130 -12.35 -6.56 7.64
C VAL A 130 -13.54 -5.76 7.11
N ALA A 131 -14.17 -4.95 7.94
CA ALA A 131 -15.28 -4.10 7.53
C ALA A 131 -14.83 -3.06 6.48
N GLU A 132 -13.69 -2.43 6.70
CA GLU A 132 -13.10 -1.47 5.77
C GLU A 132 -12.67 -2.12 4.45
N TRP A 133 -12.17 -3.35 4.50
CA TRP A 133 -11.84 -4.15 3.31
C TRP A 133 -13.08 -4.43 2.47
N ALA A 134 -14.17 -4.85 3.11
CA ALA A 134 -15.44 -5.08 2.42
C ALA A 134 -15.97 -3.81 1.75
N GLU A 135 -15.87 -2.66 2.40
CA GLU A 135 -16.26 -1.37 1.82
C GLU A 135 -15.36 -0.97 0.63
N ALA A 136 -14.06 -1.19 0.72
CA ALA A 136 -13.13 -0.88 -0.36
C ALA A 136 -13.44 -1.67 -1.64
N GLN A 137 -13.87 -2.92 -1.49
CA GLN A 137 -14.19 -3.80 -2.62
C GLN A 137 -15.57 -3.58 -3.24
N LYS A 138 -16.51 -2.97 -2.53
CA LYS A 138 -17.87 -2.76 -3.04
C LYS A 138 -17.95 -1.89 -4.29
N LYS A 139 -17.03 -0.97 -4.45
CA LYS A 139 -17.04 0.00 -5.54
C LYS A 139 -16.03 -0.39 -6.61
N GLU A 140 -16.51 -0.89 -7.73
CA GLU A 140 -15.67 -1.04 -8.92
C GLU A 140 -15.16 0.32 -9.40
N LEU A 141 -13.85 0.38 -9.65
CA LEU A 141 -13.22 1.59 -10.17
C LEU A 141 -13.44 1.68 -11.67
N SER A 142 -14.07 2.76 -12.12
CA SER A 142 -14.12 3.08 -13.55
C SER A 142 -12.71 3.36 -14.11
N ASN A 143 -12.53 3.35 -15.42
CA ASN A 143 -11.25 3.68 -16.04
C ASN A 143 -10.77 5.10 -15.66
N TRP A 144 -11.70 6.03 -15.49
CA TRP A 144 -11.41 7.38 -15.00
C TRP A 144 -10.93 7.38 -13.55
N ASP A 145 -11.60 6.61 -12.68
CA ASP A 145 -11.19 6.49 -11.28
C ASP A 145 -9.81 5.86 -11.17
N LYS A 146 -9.51 4.84 -11.97
CA LYS A 146 -8.19 4.19 -12.06
C LYS A 146 -7.10 5.17 -12.48
N LEU A 147 -7.34 5.93 -13.54
CA LEU A 147 -6.41 6.96 -13.99
C LEU A 147 -6.20 8.03 -12.92
N ARG A 148 -7.28 8.54 -12.35
CA ARG A 148 -7.22 9.53 -11.28
C ARG A 148 -6.45 8.99 -10.07
N ALA A 149 -6.69 7.75 -9.68
CA ALA A 149 -6.01 7.08 -8.58
C ALA A 149 -4.49 7.00 -8.80
N LEU A 150 -4.06 6.64 -10.02
CA LEU A 150 -2.64 6.59 -10.38
C LEU A 150 -1.97 7.97 -10.37
N LEU A 151 -2.68 9.00 -10.84
CA LEU A 151 -2.14 10.36 -10.91
C LEU A 151 -2.12 11.07 -9.55
N SER A 152 -3.13 10.82 -8.70
CA SER A 152 -3.24 11.46 -7.39
C SER A 152 -2.57 10.69 -6.25
N GLY A 153 -2.22 9.41 -6.48
CA GLY A 153 -1.73 8.52 -5.42
C GLY A 153 -2.80 8.14 -4.38
N SER A 154 -4.08 8.39 -4.68
CA SER A 154 -5.19 8.14 -3.75
C SER A 154 -6.45 7.66 -4.46
N ALA A 155 -7.15 6.69 -3.87
CA ALA A 155 -8.44 6.18 -4.30
C ALA A 155 -9.36 5.96 -3.10
N ASN A 156 -10.54 6.59 -3.11
CA ASN A 156 -11.51 6.50 -2.02
C ASN A 156 -10.92 6.81 -0.61
N GLY A 157 -10.01 7.79 -0.53
CA GLY A 157 -9.32 8.15 0.71
C GLY A 157 -8.21 7.18 1.15
N ARG A 158 -7.86 6.18 0.32
CA ARG A 158 -6.81 5.20 0.58
C ARG A 158 -5.62 5.43 -0.33
N ARG A 159 -4.43 5.10 0.15
CA ARG A 159 -3.18 5.23 -0.60
C ARG A 159 -3.15 4.28 -1.80
N VAL A 160 -2.65 4.79 -2.92
CA VAL A 160 -2.41 4.01 -4.13
C VAL A 160 -0.91 3.80 -4.29
N GLU A 161 -0.51 2.58 -4.45
CA GLU A 161 0.87 2.18 -4.70
C GLU A 161 0.97 1.65 -6.13
N ALA A 162 1.60 2.41 -6.99
CA ALA A 162 1.80 2.03 -8.36
C ALA A 162 3.27 1.71 -8.63
N ALA A 163 3.51 0.65 -9.39
CA ALA A 163 4.84 0.35 -9.86
C ALA A 163 5.38 1.53 -10.70
N GLU A 164 6.61 2.00 -10.43
CA GLU A 164 7.20 3.16 -11.12
C GLU A 164 7.20 2.98 -12.64
N ALA A 165 7.46 1.75 -13.12
CA ALA A 165 7.39 1.43 -14.53
C ALA A 165 5.99 1.66 -15.15
N LEU A 166 4.91 1.49 -14.37
CA LEU A 166 3.55 1.79 -14.81
C LEU A 166 3.32 3.31 -14.85
N LEU A 167 3.76 4.03 -13.82
CA LEU A 167 3.62 5.48 -13.77
C LEU A 167 4.39 6.16 -14.89
N GLU A 168 5.62 5.72 -15.15
CA GLU A 168 6.43 6.21 -16.26
C GLU A 168 5.74 5.98 -17.60
N ARG A 169 5.18 4.78 -17.80
CA ARG A 169 4.45 4.45 -19.00
C ARG A 169 3.19 5.31 -19.21
N ILE A 170 2.48 5.64 -18.13
CA ILE A 170 1.33 6.54 -18.19
C ILE A 170 1.80 7.96 -18.53
N ARG A 171 2.91 8.44 -17.98
CA ARG A 171 3.51 9.73 -18.31
C ARG A 171 3.93 9.79 -19.78
N GLU A 172 4.59 8.74 -20.28
CA GLU A 172 4.96 8.62 -21.69
C GLU A 172 3.73 8.65 -22.62
N SER A 173 2.66 7.94 -22.24
CA SER A 173 1.40 7.91 -23.03
C SER A 173 0.62 9.23 -22.98
N ALA A 174 0.91 10.08 -21.99
CA ALA A 174 0.39 11.45 -21.92
C ALA A 174 1.11 12.40 -22.90
N ALA A 175 2.31 12.04 -23.38
CA ALA A 175 3.05 12.80 -24.38
C ALA A 175 2.37 12.63 -25.76
N VAL A 176 1.58 13.62 -26.13
CA VAL A 176 0.83 13.63 -27.40
C VAL A 176 1.80 13.82 -28.56
N LYS A 177 1.89 12.82 -29.46
CA LYS A 177 2.55 13.02 -30.75
C LYS A 177 1.59 13.81 -31.65
N GLU A 178 2.03 14.94 -32.18
CA GLU A 178 1.21 15.68 -33.12
C GLU A 178 0.96 14.86 -34.38
N LEU A 179 -0.32 14.60 -34.66
CA LEU A 179 -0.79 13.92 -35.87
C LEU A 179 -1.20 14.96 -36.91
N PRO A 180 -0.92 14.72 -38.20
CA PRO A 180 -1.47 15.58 -39.24
C PRO A 180 -3.00 15.49 -39.20
N PRO A 181 -3.70 16.61 -39.47
CA PRO A 181 -5.14 16.59 -39.57
C PRO A 181 -5.59 15.69 -40.73
N PRO A 182 -6.85 15.16 -40.70
CA PRO A 182 -7.40 14.36 -41.80
C PRO A 182 -7.33 15.12 -43.11
N VAL A 183 -7.01 14.41 -44.18
CA VAL A 183 -6.89 15.01 -45.53
C VAL A 183 -8.21 15.62 -45.99
N GLU A 184 -9.32 15.08 -45.53
CA GLU A 184 -10.68 15.55 -45.84
C GLU A 184 -11.05 16.83 -45.10
N LEU A 185 -10.26 17.24 -44.12
CA LEU A 185 -10.50 18.44 -43.34
C LEU A 185 -10.11 19.68 -44.13
N ASN A 186 -11.10 20.38 -44.66
CA ASN A 186 -10.89 21.59 -45.47
C ASN A 186 -10.73 22.84 -44.59
N ALA A 187 -9.79 22.76 -43.60
CA ALA A 187 -9.50 23.82 -42.63
C ALA A 187 -8.04 23.75 -42.14
N VAL A 188 -7.47 24.90 -41.81
CA VAL A 188 -6.18 24.99 -41.16
C VAL A 188 -6.37 25.02 -39.66
N LEU A 189 -5.98 23.95 -38.98
CA LEU A 189 -6.07 23.86 -37.53
C LEU A 189 -4.98 24.73 -36.86
N ARG A 190 -5.37 25.43 -35.80
CA ARG A 190 -4.41 26.12 -34.91
C ARG A 190 -3.59 25.09 -34.11
N PRO A 191 -2.37 25.43 -33.63
CA PRO A 191 -1.50 24.49 -32.92
C PRO A 191 -2.19 23.77 -31.73
N TYR A 192 -3.02 24.45 -30.94
CA TYR A 192 -3.75 23.84 -29.84
C TYR A 192 -4.85 22.87 -30.32
N GLN A 193 -5.46 23.14 -31.51
CA GLN A 193 -6.44 22.24 -32.11
C GLN A 193 -5.79 20.98 -32.66
N ILE A 194 -4.59 21.08 -33.27
CA ILE A 194 -3.79 19.91 -33.69
C ILE A 194 -3.45 19.05 -32.48
N ARG A 195 -3.01 19.65 -31.38
CA ARG A 195 -2.74 18.90 -30.13
C ARG A 195 -4.00 18.24 -29.58
N GLY A 196 -5.13 18.95 -29.53
CA GLY A 196 -6.40 18.42 -29.08
C GLY A 196 -6.89 17.27 -29.96
N PHE A 197 -6.83 17.41 -31.27
CA PHE A 197 -7.13 16.36 -32.24
C PHE A 197 -6.22 15.14 -32.03
N SER A 198 -4.91 15.38 -31.97
CA SER A 198 -3.92 14.31 -31.75
C SER A 198 -4.18 13.54 -30.46
N TRP A 199 -4.55 14.25 -29.39
CA TRP A 199 -4.91 13.65 -28.11
C TRP A 199 -6.17 12.76 -28.23
N LEU A 200 -7.22 13.26 -28.89
CA LEU A 200 -8.48 12.53 -29.10
C LEU A 200 -8.28 11.26 -29.93
N VAL A 201 -7.42 11.30 -30.94
CA VAL A 201 -7.17 10.12 -31.80
C VAL A 201 -6.31 9.07 -31.08
N GLN A 202 -5.45 9.48 -30.14
CA GLN A 202 -4.53 8.58 -29.44
C GLN A 202 -5.12 7.97 -28.16
N ASN A 203 -6.20 8.55 -27.61
CA ASN A 203 -6.84 8.11 -26.37
C ASN A 203 -8.25 7.59 -26.58
#